data_7aeeaf4c27b194876bdd397139aa6bd6
#
_entry.id   7aeeaf4c27b194876bdd397139aa6bd6
#
_cell.length_a   1.000
_cell.length_b   1.000
_cell.length_c   1.000
_cell.angle_alpha   90.00
_cell.angle_beta   90.00
_cell.angle_gamma   90.00
#
_symmetry.space_group_name_H-M   'P 1'
#
loop_
_entity.id
_entity.type
_entity.pdbx_description
1 polymer ?
#
loop_
_entity_poly.entity_id
_entity_poly.type
_entity_poly.pdbx_seq_one_letter_code
_entity_poly.pdbx_strand_id
1 'polypeptide(L)'
;MRTAPDILFKTLADPTRRAIFERLCRTGEQTVWMLTDEARVSQPAVSKHLSVLKLAGLVRERRAGRQTHYSAQPQGLKPLIDWMGLYGAFWRDRFDHLESLLNRMDQ
;
A
#
# COMPACT_ATOMS: atom_id res chain seq x y z
N MET A 1 -15.63 9.99 -13.88
CA MET A 1 -15.11 10.37 -12.56
C MET A 1 -14.35 9.19 -11.97
N ARG A 2 -13.15 9.45 -11.46
CA ARG A 2 -12.37 8.36 -10.83
C ARG A 2 -12.91 8.07 -9.44
N THR A 3 -13.16 6.80 -9.15
CA THR A 3 -13.57 6.37 -7.82
C THR A 3 -12.36 6.25 -6.90
N ALA A 4 -12.58 6.13 -5.59
CA ALA A 4 -11.49 5.93 -4.63
C ALA A 4 -10.69 4.65 -4.92
N PRO A 5 -11.30 3.49 -5.24
CA PRO A 5 -10.53 2.32 -5.66
C PRO A 5 -9.68 2.57 -6.90
N ASP A 6 -10.19 3.30 -7.89
CA ASP A 6 -9.44 3.60 -9.10
C ASP A 6 -8.17 4.38 -8.81
N ILE A 7 -8.27 5.37 -7.92
CA ILE A 7 -7.12 6.18 -7.51
C ILE A 7 -6.07 5.31 -6.84
N LEU A 8 -6.50 4.40 -5.96
CA LEU A 8 -5.59 3.51 -5.24
C LEU A 8 -4.93 2.50 -6.16
N PHE A 9 -5.67 1.90 -7.10
CA PHE A 9 -5.11 0.99 -8.08
C PHE A 9 -4.04 1.68 -8.91
N LYS A 10 -4.33 2.87 -9.40
CA LYS A 10 -3.38 3.63 -10.21
C LYS A 10 -2.15 4.01 -9.40
N THR A 11 -2.34 4.46 -8.16
CA THR A 11 -1.25 4.86 -7.28
C THR A 11 -0.30 3.68 -7.02
N LEU A 12 -0.85 2.51 -6.71
CA LEU A 12 -0.06 1.34 -6.35
C LEU A 12 0.41 0.52 -7.55
N ALA A 13 0.00 0.89 -8.77
CA ALA A 13 0.46 0.22 -9.98
C ALA A 13 1.94 0.48 -10.25
N ASP A 14 2.47 1.64 -9.83
CA ASP A 14 3.89 1.93 -9.98
C ASP A 14 4.69 1.12 -8.95
N PRO A 15 5.59 0.21 -9.40
CA PRO A 15 6.28 -0.67 -8.45
C PRO A 15 7.20 0.08 -7.49
N THR A 16 7.86 1.15 -7.93
CA THR A 16 8.72 1.94 -7.04
C THR A 16 7.90 2.64 -5.96
N ARG A 17 6.79 3.24 -6.36
CA ARG A 17 5.89 3.92 -5.43
C ARG A 17 5.30 2.93 -4.43
N ARG A 18 4.87 1.76 -4.91
CA ARG A 18 4.35 0.71 -4.03
C ARG A 18 5.41 0.24 -3.04
N ALA A 19 6.66 0.08 -3.50
CA ALA A 19 7.77 -0.33 -2.63
C ALA A 19 8.04 0.69 -1.53
N ILE A 20 7.95 1.99 -1.84
CA ILE A 20 8.11 3.04 -0.84
C ILE A 20 7.02 2.94 0.23
N PHE A 21 5.78 2.75 -0.18
CA PHE A 21 4.67 2.57 0.75
C PHE A 21 4.87 1.34 1.63
N GLU A 22 5.23 0.21 1.04
CA GLU A 22 5.47 -1.03 1.77
C GLU A 22 6.59 -0.87 2.79
N ARG A 23 7.66 -0.17 2.41
CA ARG A 23 8.78 0.10 3.31
C ARG A 23 8.32 0.92 4.52
N LEU A 24 7.54 1.98 4.29
CA LEU A 24 7.02 2.79 5.38
C LEU A 24 6.13 1.97 6.31
N CYS A 25 5.37 1.03 5.78
CA CYS A 25 4.57 0.13 6.61
C CYS A 25 5.43 -0.76 7.51
N ARG A 26 6.58 -1.22 6.99
CA ARG A 26 7.47 -2.13 7.72
C ARG A 26 8.37 -1.42 8.71
N THR A 27 8.94 -0.27 8.31
CA THR A 27 10.00 0.38 9.09
C THR A 27 9.50 1.54 9.95
N GLY A 28 8.27 2.00 9.73
CA GLY A 28 7.76 3.19 10.40
C GLY A 28 8.22 4.47 9.73
N GLU A 29 8.18 5.55 10.47
CA GLU A 29 8.45 6.89 9.95
C GLU A 29 9.87 7.02 9.39
N GLN A 30 9.98 7.62 8.19
CA GLN A 30 11.25 7.79 7.48
C GLN A 30 11.32 9.19 6.87
N THR A 31 12.53 9.72 6.75
CA THR A 31 12.78 10.95 6.00
C THR A 31 12.96 10.61 4.51
N VAL A 32 12.89 11.65 3.66
CA VAL A 32 13.17 11.49 2.22
C VAL A 32 14.57 10.90 2.00
N TRP A 33 15.54 11.33 2.82
CA TRP A 33 16.92 10.84 2.72
C TRP A 33 17.01 9.34 2.93
N MET A 34 16.36 8.85 3.98
CA MET A 34 16.35 7.41 4.28
C MET A 34 15.71 6.61 3.16
N LEU A 35 14.61 7.13 2.61
CA LEU A 35 13.91 6.46 1.52
C LEU A 35 14.71 6.48 0.23
N THR A 36 15.41 7.58 -0.04
CA THR A 36 16.23 7.73 -1.26
C THR A 36 17.38 6.75 -1.28
N ASP A 37 18.05 6.56 -0.14
CA ASP A 37 19.19 5.65 -0.06
C ASP A 37 18.85 4.23 -0.50
N GLU A 38 17.63 3.77 -0.24
CA GLU A 38 17.26 2.39 -0.59
C GLU A 38 16.49 2.26 -1.90
N ALA A 39 15.82 3.32 -2.33
CA ALA A 39 14.96 3.25 -3.51
C ALA A 39 15.72 3.18 -4.82
N ARG A 40 17.02 3.52 -4.81
CA ARG A 40 17.87 3.55 -6.01
C ARG A 40 17.35 4.47 -7.11
N VAL A 41 16.59 5.48 -6.71
CA VAL A 41 16.12 6.53 -7.61
C VAL A 41 16.50 7.87 -6.99
N SER A 42 16.38 8.94 -7.77
CA SER A 42 16.78 10.27 -7.31
C SER A 42 15.85 10.78 -6.20
N GLN A 43 16.36 11.70 -5.38
CA GLN A 43 15.57 12.33 -4.34
C GLN A 43 14.32 13.04 -4.92
N PRO A 44 14.41 13.78 -6.04
CA PRO A 44 13.22 14.36 -6.63
C PRO A 44 12.18 13.32 -7.04
N ALA A 45 12.61 12.14 -7.52
CA ALA A 45 11.69 11.06 -7.87
C ALA A 45 11.00 10.51 -6.62
N VAL A 46 11.74 10.30 -5.53
CA VAL A 46 11.15 9.85 -4.26
C VAL A 46 10.14 10.87 -3.75
N SER A 47 10.49 12.16 -3.79
CA SER A 47 9.57 13.22 -3.35
C SER A 47 8.29 13.23 -4.16
N LYS A 48 8.40 13.00 -5.48
CA LYS A 48 7.23 12.93 -6.35
C LYS A 48 6.34 11.74 -5.99
N HIS A 49 6.95 10.58 -5.77
CA HIS A 49 6.20 9.39 -5.35
C HIS A 49 5.48 9.60 -4.02
N LEU A 50 6.16 10.24 -3.06
CA LEU A 50 5.56 10.56 -1.77
C LEU A 50 4.37 11.52 -1.90
N SER A 51 4.47 12.50 -2.79
CA SER A 51 3.36 13.43 -3.05
C SER A 51 2.14 12.70 -3.59
N VAL A 52 2.34 11.76 -4.52
CA VAL A 52 1.24 10.96 -5.08
C VAL A 52 0.62 10.08 -3.99
N LEU A 53 1.45 9.42 -3.17
CA LEU A 53 0.98 8.60 -2.07
C LEU A 53 0.18 9.43 -1.05
N LYS A 54 0.64 10.65 -0.77
CA LYS A 54 -0.05 11.55 0.16
C LYS A 54 -1.43 11.94 -0.37
N LEU A 55 -1.50 12.32 -1.64
CA LEU A 55 -2.78 12.67 -2.27
C LEU A 55 -3.76 11.52 -2.27
N ALA A 56 -3.25 10.28 -2.34
CA ALA A 56 -4.09 9.08 -2.30
C ALA A 56 -4.47 8.67 -0.87
N GLY A 57 -3.98 9.37 0.14
CA GLY A 57 -4.30 9.07 1.54
C GLY A 57 -3.51 7.92 2.13
N LEU A 58 -2.42 7.50 1.47
CA LEU A 58 -1.63 6.34 1.90
C LEU A 58 -0.43 6.70 2.77
N VAL A 59 0.00 7.96 2.74
CA VAL A 59 1.07 8.44 3.62
C VAL A 59 0.68 9.78 4.21
N ARG A 60 1.28 10.08 5.34
CA ARG A 60 1.14 11.34 6.06
C ARG A 60 2.52 11.93 6.25
N GLU A 61 2.63 13.26 6.14
CA GLU A 61 3.89 13.93 6.41
C GLU A 61 3.84 14.71 7.71
N ARG A 62 5.00 14.85 8.33
CA ARG A 62 5.18 15.62 9.55
C ARG A 62 6.47 16.40 9.42
N ARG A 63 6.40 17.70 9.56
CA ARG A 63 7.60 18.53 9.56
C ARG A 63 8.17 18.63 10.97
N ALA A 64 9.48 18.43 11.07
CA ALA A 64 10.21 18.56 12.32
C ALA A 64 11.53 19.28 12.02
N GLY A 65 11.58 20.56 12.36
CA GLY A 65 12.74 21.39 12.03
C GLY A 65 12.87 21.55 10.51
N ARG A 66 14.03 21.17 9.97
CA ARG A 66 14.33 21.29 8.54
C ARG A 66 14.00 20.04 7.76
N GLN A 67 13.53 18.98 8.43
CA GLN A 67 13.26 17.72 7.80
C GLN A 67 11.78 17.42 7.77
N THR A 68 11.37 16.72 6.71
CA THR A 68 10.01 16.20 6.59
C THR A 68 10.06 14.70 6.78
N HIS A 69 9.23 14.20 7.67
CA HIS A 69 9.10 12.78 7.98
C HIS A 69 7.81 12.26 7.38
N TYR A 70 7.88 11.05 6.84
CA TYR A 70 6.72 10.40 6.21
C TYR A 70 6.41 9.12 6.95
N SER A 71 5.14 8.86 7.15
CA SER A 71 4.67 7.61 7.74
C SER A 71 3.53 7.04 6.93
N ALA A 72 3.41 5.71 6.93
CA ALA A 72 2.32 5.05 6.22
C ALA A 72 1.00 5.26 6.93
N GLN A 73 -0.07 5.34 6.14
CA GLN A 73 -1.45 5.33 6.62
C GLN A 73 -2.18 4.14 5.98
N PRO A 74 -1.97 2.91 6.49
CA PRO A 74 -2.59 1.73 5.88
C PRO A 74 -4.11 1.80 5.84
N GLN A 75 -4.72 2.55 6.75
CA GLN A 75 -6.17 2.77 6.75
C GLN A 75 -6.66 3.44 5.46
N GLY A 76 -5.75 4.10 4.74
CA GLY A 76 -6.06 4.66 3.42
C GLY A 76 -6.38 3.61 2.37
N LEU A 77 -6.07 2.33 2.64
CA LEU A 77 -6.41 1.22 1.75
C LEU A 77 -7.86 0.76 1.89
N LYS A 78 -8.62 1.33 2.82
CA LYS A 78 -9.98 0.87 3.09
C LYS A 78 -10.85 0.76 1.82
N PRO A 79 -10.84 1.74 0.89
CA PRO A 79 -11.65 1.59 -0.32
C PRO A 79 -11.28 0.37 -1.16
N LEU A 80 -9.99 -0.02 -1.18
CA LEU A 80 -9.57 -1.25 -1.85
C LEU A 80 -10.05 -2.49 -1.11
N ILE A 81 -9.93 -2.47 0.21
CA ILE A 81 -10.39 -3.57 1.05
C ILE A 81 -11.89 -3.77 0.88
N ASP A 82 -12.66 -2.68 0.86
CA ASP A 82 -14.10 -2.73 0.65
C ASP A 82 -14.43 -3.30 -0.73
N TRP A 83 -13.71 -2.86 -1.76
CA TRP A 83 -13.90 -3.38 -3.11
C TRP A 83 -13.60 -4.89 -3.16
N MET A 84 -12.50 -5.31 -2.55
CA MET A 84 -12.15 -6.73 -2.48
C MET A 84 -13.19 -7.53 -1.70
N GLY A 85 -13.80 -6.91 -0.68
CA GLY A 85 -14.82 -7.53 0.13
C GLY A 85 -16.07 -7.93 -0.65
N LEU A 86 -16.35 -7.27 -1.78
CA LEU A 86 -17.45 -7.65 -2.65
C LEU A 86 -17.28 -9.08 -3.19
N TYR A 87 -16.05 -9.55 -3.24
CA TYR A 87 -15.71 -10.86 -3.76
C TYR A 87 -15.32 -11.84 -2.65
N GLY A 88 -15.42 -11.38 -1.39
CA GLY A 88 -14.98 -12.17 -0.24
C GLY A 88 -15.73 -13.49 -0.10
N ALA A 89 -17.05 -13.48 -0.29
CA ALA A 89 -17.86 -14.69 -0.19
C ALA A 89 -17.44 -15.72 -1.23
N PHE A 90 -17.19 -15.25 -2.48
CA PHE A 90 -16.74 -16.12 -3.57
C PHE A 90 -15.45 -16.85 -3.19
N TRP A 91 -14.46 -16.12 -2.65
CA TRP A 91 -13.19 -16.71 -2.28
C TRP A 91 -13.30 -17.62 -1.06
N ARG A 92 -14.13 -17.27 -0.08
CA ARG A 92 -14.35 -18.10 1.11
C ARG A 92 -14.92 -19.45 0.71
N ASP A 93 -15.91 -19.47 -0.15
CA ASP A 93 -16.52 -20.73 -0.61
C ASP A 93 -15.46 -21.61 -1.31
N ARG A 94 -14.59 -21.00 -2.12
CA ARG A 94 -13.56 -21.73 -2.83
C ARG A 94 -12.49 -22.29 -1.88
N PHE A 95 -12.08 -21.53 -0.89
CA PHE A 95 -11.12 -22.01 0.10
C PHE A 95 -11.72 -23.08 0.97
N ASP A 96 -12.98 -22.96 1.37
CA ASP A 96 -13.68 -23.97 2.14
C ASP A 96 -13.78 -25.28 1.36
N HIS A 97 -14.07 -25.19 0.07
CA HIS A 97 -14.13 -26.37 -0.80
C HIS A 97 -12.77 -27.06 -0.90
N LEU A 98 -11.71 -26.30 -1.07
CA LEU A 98 -10.35 -26.80 -1.11
C LEU A 98 -9.98 -27.49 0.19
N GLU A 99 -10.30 -26.87 1.32
CA GLU A 99 -10.05 -27.43 2.64
C GLU A 99 -10.77 -28.77 2.82
N SER A 100 -12.03 -28.86 2.38
CA SER A 100 -12.80 -30.09 2.43
C SER A 100 -12.16 -31.19 1.59
N LEU A 101 -11.65 -30.85 0.40
CA LEU A 101 -10.96 -31.82 -0.46
C LEU A 101 -9.67 -32.32 0.20
N LEU A 102 -8.88 -31.43 0.80
CA LEU A 102 -7.65 -31.79 1.48
C LEU A 102 -7.92 -32.70 2.67
N ASN A 103 -8.96 -32.39 3.45
CA ASN A 103 -9.35 -33.22 4.59
C ASN A 103 -9.77 -34.63 4.16
N ARG A 104 -10.48 -34.75 3.05
CA ARG A 104 -10.87 -36.04 2.51
C ARG A 104 -9.68 -36.86 2.03
N MET A 105 -8.66 -36.22 1.54
CA MET A 105 -7.44 -36.88 1.06
C MET A 105 -6.60 -37.45 2.21
N ASP A 106 -6.74 -36.90 3.41
CA ASP A 106 -6.00 -37.34 4.61
C ASP A 106 -6.65 -38.52 5.31
N GLN A 107 -7.83 -38.96 4.85
CA GLN A 107 -8.53 -40.10 5.47
C GLN A 107 -8.23 -41.39 4.78
#